data_1e266d8d0a4ff5975ad28442225e9359
#
_entry.id   1e266d8d0a4ff5975ad28442225e9359
#
_cell.length_a   1.000
_cell.length_b   1.000
_cell.length_c   1.000
_cell.angle_alpha   90.00
_cell.angle_beta   90.00
_cell.angle_gamma   90.00
#
_symmetry.space_group_name_H-M   'P 1'
#
loop_
_entity.id
_entity.type
_entity.pdbx_description
1 polymer ?
#
loop_
_entity_poly.entity_id
_entity_poly.type
_entity_poly.pdbx_seq_one_letter_code
_entity_poly.pdbx_strand_id
1 'polypeptide(L)'
;MNTTATAPVGYDNKPVDYFAEARREMLPFVPAHCRRLLDVGCGAGRFGELLKQSRNIEIWGVEPVASAAAKASAKLNHVINGPFDAETELPAGTFDCVIFNDVLEHMVAPEQALRYAKGLLSPGGVVVASIPNIQYFPVVWELMFHGRWEYADAGVLDKTHLRFFTKSSILKMFQSEVYSVESICGINAYSDWCPPNASRPLRRAYKLANALSLGKFADMKFQQFAVVAKAAPPL
;
A
#
# COMPACT_ATOMS: atom_id res chain seq x y z
N MET A 1 -7.53 -30.48 -6.64
CA MET A 1 -7.32 -30.33 -5.17
C MET A 1 -7.83 -28.95 -4.83
N ASN A 2 -8.99 -28.88 -4.12
CA ASN A 2 -9.58 -27.60 -3.73
C ASN A 2 -8.71 -26.93 -2.66
N THR A 3 -7.87 -25.99 -3.06
CA THR A 3 -7.32 -25.02 -2.13
C THR A 3 -8.35 -23.93 -1.93
N THR A 4 -9.23 -24.12 -0.95
CA THR A 4 -10.02 -23.01 -0.39
C THR A 4 -9.01 -21.94 0.00
N ALA A 5 -9.03 -20.80 -0.69
CA ALA A 5 -8.23 -19.65 -0.37
C ALA A 5 -8.68 -19.15 1.02
N THR A 6 -7.96 -19.59 2.04
CA THR A 6 -8.13 -19.08 3.40
C THR A 6 -7.57 -17.68 3.45
N ALA A 7 -8.26 -16.76 4.12
CA ALA A 7 -7.74 -15.44 4.45
C ALA A 7 -6.31 -15.58 5.03
N PRO A 8 -5.41 -14.62 4.76
CA PRO A 8 -4.05 -14.67 5.30
C PRO A 8 -4.08 -14.89 6.81
N VAL A 9 -3.18 -15.76 7.31
CA VAL A 9 -3.12 -16.13 8.72
C VAL A 9 -3.01 -14.87 9.59
N GLY A 10 -3.93 -14.72 10.57
CA GLY A 10 -3.93 -13.60 11.51
C GLY A 10 -4.92 -12.46 11.21
N TYR A 11 -5.61 -12.47 10.07
CA TYR A 11 -6.61 -11.45 9.74
C TYR A 11 -7.91 -11.60 10.55
N ASP A 12 -8.28 -12.81 10.96
CA ASP A 12 -9.48 -13.08 11.74
C ASP A 12 -9.47 -12.42 13.13
N ASN A 13 -8.29 -12.04 13.63
CA ASN A 13 -8.11 -11.40 14.94
C ASN A 13 -7.89 -9.88 14.86
N LYS A 14 -7.97 -9.28 13.67
CA LYS A 14 -7.81 -7.82 13.53
C LYS A 14 -9.03 -7.09 14.09
N PRO A 15 -8.83 -5.95 14.81
CA PRO A 15 -9.93 -5.12 15.28
C PRO A 15 -10.83 -4.69 14.11
N VAL A 16 -12.13 -4.52 14.38
CA VAL A 16 -13.11 -4.08 13.36
C VAL A 16 -12.70 -2.76 12.70
N ASP A 17 -12.04 -1.88 13.46
CA ASP A 17 -11.56 -0.58 13.00
C ASP A 17 -10.36 -0.68 12.03
N TYR A 18 -9.61 -1.77 12.04
CA TYR A 18 -8.51 -2.02 11.10
C TYR A 18 -8.98 -1.95 9.64
N PHE A 19 -10.13 -2.56 9.34
CA PHE A 19 -10.73 -2.56 8.00
C PHE A 19 -11.51 -1.27 7.67
N ALA A 20 -11.59 -0.34 8.61
CA ALA A 20 -12.37 0.89 8.46
C ALA A 20 -11.52 2.12 8.13
N GLU A 21 -10.22 1.96 7.93
CA GLU A 21 -9.34 3.07 7.57
C GLU A 21 -9.68 3.64 6.19
N ALA A 22 -9.80 4.95 6.15
CA ALA A 22 -10.28 5.66 4.95
C ALA A 22 -9.14 6.05 3.99
N ARG A 23 -7.88 5.93 4.37
CA ARG A 23 -6.67 6.21 3.58
C ARG A 23 -6.75 7.50 2.76
N ARG A 24 -7.20 8.59 3.42
CA ARG A 24 -7.44 9.89 2.77
C ARG A 24 -6.21 10.45 2.07
N GLU A 25 -5.03 10.18 2.59
CA GLU A 25 -3.73 10.57 2.04
C GLU A 25 -3.43 9.94 0.69
N MET A 26 -4.14 8.86 0.32
CA MET A 26 -4.00 8.19 -0.98
C MET A 26 -4.92 8.77 -2.07
N LEU A 27 -5.94 9.55 -1.71
CA LEU A 27 -6.88 10.14 -2.67
C LEU A 27 -6.20 11.00 -3.76
N PRO A 28 -5.16 11.81 -3.46
CA PRO A 28 -4.47 12.62 -4.47
C PRO A 28 -3.72 11.82 -5.53
N PHE A 29 -3.39 10.55 -5.26
CA PHE A 29 -2.64 9.69 -6.18
C PHE A 29 -3.53 8.99 -7.21
N VAL A 30 -4.85 8.93 -6.97
CA VAL A 30 -5.80 8.42 -7.96
C VAL A 30 -5.97 9.45 -9.09
N PRO A 31 -5.71 9.10 -10.37
CA PRO A 31 -5.83 10.04 -11.48
C PRO A 31 -7.19 10.74 -11.53
N ALA A 32 -7.19 12.03 -11.82
CA ALA A 32 -8.42 12.83 -11.84
C ALA A 32 -9.42 12.35 -12.90
N HIS A 33 -8.92 11.78 -14.00
CA HIS A 33 -9.72 11.23 -15.11
C HIS A 33 -10.19 9.79 -14.87
N CYS A 34 -9.81 9.15 -13.76
CA CYS A 34 -10.21 7.78 -13.44
C CYS A 34 -11.73 7.64 -13.34
N ARG A 35 -12.29 6.72 -14.13
CA ARG A 35 -13.72 6.39 -14.17
C ARG A 35 -14.03 5.02 -13.62
N ARG A 36 -13.08 4.09 -13.72
CA ARG A 36 -13.22 2.73 -13.19
C ARG A 36 -11.97 2.36 -12.39
N LEU A 37 -12.15 2.08 -11.12
CA LEU A 37 -11.08 1.76 -10.17
C LEU A 37 -11.31 0.37 -9.57
N LEU A 38 -10.22 -0.38 -9.45
CA LEU A 38 -10.18 -1.62 -8.67
C LEU A 38 -9.41 -1.37 -7.37
N ASP A 39 -10.08 -1.56 -6.23
CA ASP A 39 -9.51 -1.47 -4.88
C ASP A 39 -9.21 -2.89 -4.38
N VAL A 40 -7.94 -3.27 -4.40
CA VAL A 40 -7.48 -4.59 -3.94
C VAL A 40 -7.23 -4.54 -2.44
N GLY A 41 -7.84 -5.48 -1.69
CA GLY A 41 -7.86 -5.43 -0.24
C GLY A 41 -8.72 -4.26 0.25
N CYS A 42 -9.91 -4.10 -0.33
CA CYS A 42 -10.75 -2.91 -0.10
C CYS A 42 -11.30 -2.80 1.34
N GLY A 43 -11.08 -3.80 2.20
CA GLY A 43 -11.59 -3.83 3.56
C GLY A 43 -13.10 -3.62 3.60
N ALA A 44 -13.57 -2.70 4.44
CA ALA A 44 -14.99 -2.31 4.53
C ALA A 44 -15.42 -1.26 3.49
N GLY A 45 -14.65 -1.02 2.43
CA GLY A 45 -14.96 -0.16 1.30
C GLY A 45 -14.90 1.35 1.60
N ARG A 46 -14.20 1.79 2.65
CA ARG A 46 -14.18 3.20 3.07
C ARG A 46 -13.44 4.11 2.12
N PHE A 47 -12.33 3.65 1.53
CA PHE A 47 -11.57 4.41 0.55
C PHE A 47 -12.43 4.69 -0.70
N GLY A 48 -13.05 3.64 -1.24
CA GLY A 48 -13.93 3.76 -2.40
C GLY A 48 -15.17 4.63 -2.12
N GLU A 49 -15.77 4.52 -0.94
CA GLU A 49 -16.88 5.38 -0.51
C GLU A 49 -16.49 6.86 -0.54
N LEU A 50 -15.31 7.21 -0.05
CA LEU A 50 -14.80 8.60 -0.10
C LEU A 50 -14.57 9.09 -1.53
N LEU A 51 -14.02 8.25 -2.41
CA LEU A 51 -13.85 8.60 -3.81
C LEU A 51 -15.18 8.89 -4.49
N LYS A 52 -16.21 8.07 -4.26
CA LYS A 52 -17.57 8.25 -4.82
C LYS A 52 -18.24 9.52 -4.33
N GLN A 53 -17.94 10.02 -3.13
CA GLN A 53 -18.46 11.30 -2.64
C GLN A 53 -17.93 12.50 -3.42
N SER A 54 -16.73 12.40 -3.99
CA SER A 54 -16.07 13.51 -4.68
C SER A 54 -16.03 13.36 -6.20
N ARG A 55 -16.32 12.16 -6.73
CA ARG A 55 -16.15 11.81 -8.15
C ARG A 55 -17.26 10.87 -8.62
N ASN A 56 -17.67 11.02 -9.89
CA ASN A 56 -18.48 9.99 -10.55
C ASN A 56 -17.55 8.88 -11.05
N ILE A 57 -17.41 7.82 -10.25
CA ILE A 57 -16.45 6.73 -10.47
C ILE A 57 -17.11 5.39 -10.12
N GLU A 58 -16.90 4.40 -10.97
CA GLU A 58 -17.26 3.00 -10.71
C GLU A 58 -16.12 2.32 -9.95
N ILE A 59 -16.44 1.71 -8.81
CA ILE A 59 -15.44 1.08 -7.95
C ILE A 59 -15.75 -0.40 -7.76
N TRP A 60 -14.76 -1.21 -8.08
CA TRP A 60 -14.69 -2.62 -7.81
C TRP A 60 -13.81 -2.85 -6.58
N GLY A 61 -14.19 -3.77 -5.71
CA GLY A 61 -13.41 -4.20 -4.56
C GLY A 61 -13.12 -5.69 -4.61
N VAL A 62 -11.93 -6.09 -4.18
CA VAL A 62 -11.58 -7.49 -3.88
C VAL A 62 -11.15 -7.54 -2.43
N GLU A 63 -11.79 -8.42 -1.62
CA GLU A 63 -11.52 -8.51 -0.19
C GLU A 63 -11.64 -9.97 0.29
N PRO A 64 -10.58 -10.56 0.85
CA PRO A 64 -10.61 -11.95 1.30
C PRO A 64 -11.44 -12.17 2.57
N VAL A 65 -11.59 -11.15 3.43
CA VAL A 65 -12.34 -11.28 4.68
C VAL A 65 -13.84 -11.07 4.43
N ALA A 66 -14.63 -12.11 4.53
CA ALA A 66 -16.05 -12.11 4.18
C ALA A 66 -16.87 -11.03 4.93
N SER A 67 -16.59 -10.81 6.22
CA SER A 67 -17.30 -9.79 7.01
C SER A 67 -16.96 -8.35 6.57
N ALA A 68 -15.76 -8.11 6.06
CA ALA A 68 -15.34 -6.83 5.49
C ALA A 68 -15.93 -6.65 4.09
N ALA A 69 -15.87 -7.68 3.23
CA ALA A 69 -16.46 -7.69 1.89
C ALA A 69 -17.96 -7.40 1.92
N ALA A 70 -18.70 -7.99 2.88
CA ALA A 70 -20.12 -7.72 3.07
C ALA A 70 -20.42 -6.25 3.39
N LYS A 71 -19.55 -5.58 4.19
CA LYS A 71 -19.67 -4.14 4.48
C LYS A 71 -19.30 -3.29 3.27
N ALA A 72 -18.31 -3.72 2.48
CA ALA A 72 -17.89 -3.03 1.26
C ALA A 72 -18.99 -3.07 0.19
N SER A 73 -19.74 -4.17 0.07
CA SER A 73 -20.82 -4.33 -0.90
C SER A 73 -21.96 -3.30 -0.75
N ALA A 74 -22.13 -2.74 0.44
CA ALA A 74 -23.09 -1.65 0.67
C ALA A 74 -22.59 -0.27 0.14
N LYS A 75 -21.33 -0.14 -0.24
CA LYS A 75 -20.67 1.15 -0.57
C LYS A 75 -20.12 1.17 -1.99
N LEU A 76 -19.54 0.06 -2.44
CA LEU A 76 -18.90 -0.07 -3.74
C LEU A 76 -19.89 -0.59 -4.79
N ASN A 77 -19.53 -0.46 -6.06
CA ASN A 77 -20.40 -0.90 -7.15
C ASN A 77 -20.36 -2.43 -7.33
N HIS A 78 -19.17 -3.01 -7.16
CA HIS A 78 -18.94 -4.46 -7.27
C HIS A 78 -17.95 -4.88 -6.19
N VAL A 79 -18.21 -6.01 -5.53
CA VAL A 79 -17.28 -6.57 -4.55
C VAL A 79 -17.17 -8.08 -4.76
N ILE A 80 -15.94 -8.55 -4.87
CA ILE A 80 -15.61 -9.97 -4.93
C ILE A 80 -15.03 -10.36 -3.57
N ASN A 81 -15.65 -11.32 -2.91
CA ASN A 81 -15.10 -11.91 -1.70
C ASN A 81 -14.17 -13.05 -2.06
N GLY A 82 -12.89 -12.83 -1.96
CA GLY A 82 -11.85 -13.79 -2.30
C GLY A 82 -10.46 -13.18 -2.34
N PRO A 83 -9.43 -13.99 -2.62
CA PRO A 83 -8.08 -13.51 -2.82
C PRO A 83 -7.98 -12.71 -4.13
N PHE A 84 -6.90 -11.92 -4.26
CA PHE A 84 -6.57 -11.27 -5.52
C PHE A 84 -5.47 -12.06 -6.23
N ASP A 85 -5.87 -12.87 -7.20
CA ASP A 85 -4.99 -13.72 -8.01
C ASP A 85 -5.56 -13.91 -9.42
N ALA A 86 -4.88 -14.71 -10.24
CA ALA A 86 -5.28 -14.96 -11.62
C ALA A 86 -6.58 -15.79 -11.78
N GLU A 87 -7.06 -16.41 -10.70
CA GLU A 87 -8.31 -17.16 -10.68
C GLU A 87 -9.51 -16.25 -10.36
N THR A 88 -9.25 -15.04 -9.88
CA THR A 88 -10.28 -14.03 -9.61
C THR A 88 -10.82 -13.46 -10.92
N GLU A 89 -12.09 -13.72 -11.22
CA GLU A 89 -12.72 -13.25 -12.46
C GLU A 89 -12.96 -11.73 -12.43
N LEU A 90 -12.04 -10.99 -13.04
CA LEU A 90 -12.11 -9.53 -13.19
C LEU A 90 -12.04 -9.15 -14.68
N PRO A 91 -12.74 -8.09 -15.10
CA PRO A 91 -12.76 -7.67 -16.50
C PRO A 91 -11.37 -7.12 -16.92
N ALA A 92 -10.71 -7.86 -17.81
CA ALA A 92 -9.38 -7.49 -18.32
C ALA A 92 -9.41 -6.19 -19.12
N GLY A 93 -8.36 -5.39 -19.01
CA GLY A 93 -8.16 -4.19 -19.83
C GLY A 93 -9.15 -3.07 -19.59
N THR A 94 -9.83 -3.01 -18.44
CA THR A 94 -10.94 -2.06 -18.22
C THR A 94 -10.71 -1.04 -17.11
N PHE A 95 -9.74 -1.24 -16.22
CA PHE A 95 -9.53 -0.37 -15.07
C PHE A 95 -8.56 0.77 -15.39
N ASP A 96 -8.95 2.00 -15.13
CA ASP A 96 -8.06 3.17 -15.23
C ASP A 96 -7.05 3.23 -14.09
N CYS A 97 -7.41 2.61 -12.96
CA CYS A 97 -6.56 2.53 -11.78
C CYS A 97 -6.80 1.20 -11.04
N VAL A 98 -5.72 0.50 -10.71
CA VAL A 98 -5.72 -0.58 -9.73
C VAL A 98 -4.95 -0.09 -8.51
N ILE A 99 -5.60 -0.09 -7.33
CA ILE A 99 -4.97 0.43 -6.11
C ILE A 99 -4.74 -0.68 -5.09
N PHE A 100 -3.57 -0.63 -4.43
CA PHE A 100 -3.15 -1.47 -3.31
C PHE A 100 -2.83 -0.58 -2.12
N ASN A 101 -3.78 -0.42 -1.21
CA ASN A 101 -3.59 0.36 0.01
C ASN A 101 -3.15 -0.55 1.15
N ASP A 102 -1.84 -0.64 1.41
CA ASP A 102 -1.22 -1.54 2.41
C ASP A 102 -1.62 -3.01 2.20
N VAL A 103 -1.34 -3.52 1.02
CA VAL A 103 -1.71 -4.88 0.61
C VAL A 103 -0.49 -5.69 0.18
N LEU A 104 0.43 -5.10 -0.58
CA LEU A 104 1.54 -5.82 -1.20
C LEU A 104 2.49 -6.44 -0.17
N GLU A 105 2.64 -5.82 1.00
CA GLU A 105 3.44 -6.32 2.11
C GLU A 105 2.85 -7.58 2.77
N HIS A 106 1.56 -7.81 2.60
CA HIS A 106 0.87 -9.00 3.12
C HIS A 106 0.86 -10.18 2.13
N MET A 107 1.32 -9.95 0.90
CA MET A 107 1.32 -10.99 -0.14
C MET A 107 2.59 -11.82 -0.10
N VAL A 108 2.45 -13.13 -0.32
CA VAL A 108 3.59 -14.05 -0.46
C VAL A 108 4.40 -13.71 -1.72
N ALA A 109 3.71 -13.35 -2.80
CA ALA A 109 4.30 -13.03 -4.10
C ALA A 109 3.68 -11.73 -4.67
N PRO A 110 4.04 -10.54 -4.14
CA PRO A 110 3.49 -9.26 -4.60
C PRO A 110 3.77 -8.97 -6.07
N GLU A 111 4.86 -9.52 -6.62
CA GLU A 111 5.20 -9.43 -8.04
C GLU A 111 4.13 -10.09 -8.92
N GLN A 112 3.58 -11.24 -8.50
CA GLN A 112 2.50 -11.90 -9.23
C GLN A 112 1.22 -11.07 -9.23
N ALA A 113 0.90 -10.43 -8.11
CA ALA A 113 -0.25 -9.52 -8.02
C ALA A 113 -0.09 -8.32 -8.96
N LEU A 114 1.10 -7.71 -9.02
CA LEU A 114 1.42 -6.63 -9.97
C LEU A 114 1.31 -7.11 -11.42
N ARG A 115 1.79 -8.32 -11.72
CA ARG A 115 1.68 -8.91 -13.07
C ARG A 115 0.24 -9.13 -13.47
N TYR A 116 -0.59 -9.64 -12.57
CA TYR A 116 -2.03 -9.82 -12.81
C TYR A 116 -2.72 -8.47 -12.99
N ALA A 117 -2.46 -7.51 -12.09
CA ALA A 117 -3.01 -6.16 -12.19
C ALA A 117 -2.74 -5.50 -13.54
N LYS A 118 -1.56 -5.75 -14.15
CA LYS A 118 -1.22 -5.22 -15.47
C LYS A 118 -2.22 -5.63 -16.55
N GLY A 119 -2.68 -6.88 -16.53
CA GLY A 119 -3.68 -7.39 -17.48
C GLY A 119 -5.07 -6.79 -17.30
N LEU A 120 -5.35 -6.20 -16.15
CA LEU A 120 -6.62 -5.57 -15.81
C LEU A 120 -6.69 -4.09 -16.22
N LEU A 121 -5.53 -3.43 -16.38
CA LEU A 121 -5.45 -2.00 -16.71
C LEU A 121 -5.93 -1.71 -18.13
N SER A 122 -6.73 -0.65 -18.26
CA SER A 122 -7.05 -0.05 -19.56
C SER A 122 -5.81 0.60 -20.19
N PRO A 123 -5.79 0.88 -21.51
CA PRO A 123 -4.70 1.62 -22.13
C PRO A 123 -4.43 2.96 -21.40
N GLY A 124 -3.21 3.12 -20.89
CA GLY A 124 -2.80 4.28 -20.09
C GLY A 124 -3.20 4.24 -18.62
N GLY A 125 -3.82 3.16 -18.16
CA GLY A 125 -4.14 2.92 -16.76
C GLY A 125 -2.91 2.80 -15.87
N VAL A 126 -3.10 3.02 -14.57
CA VAL A 126 -2.02 3.04 -13.58
C VAL A 126 -2.26 2.06 -12.43
N VAL A 127 -1.18 1.58 -11.84
CA VAL A 127 -1.18 1.01 -10.49
C VAL A 127 -0.82 2.11 -9.51
N VAL A 128 -1.61 2.21 -8.43
CA VAL A 128 -1.31 3.05 -7.26
C VAL A 128 -1.10 2.12 -6.08
N ALA A 129 -0.08 2.37 -5.26
CA ALA A 129 0.15 1.57 -4.06
C ALA A 129 0.64 2.41 -2.89
N SER A 130 0.18 2.13 -1.67
CA SER A 130 0.87 2.51 -0.46
C SER A 130 1.60 1.30 0.12
N ILE A 131 2.85 1.51 0.54
CA ILE A 131 3.72 0.43 1.02
C ILE A 131 4.53 0.93 2.22
N PRO A 132 4.54 0.20 3.36
CA PRO A 132 5.31 0.55 4.54
C PRO A 132 6.81 0.62 4.28
N ASN A 133 7.46 1.58 4.93
CA ASN A 133 8.90 1.81 4.82
C ASN A 133 9.62 1.24 6.03
N ILE A 134 10.35 0.13 5.86
CA ILE A 134 11.13 -0.47 6.94
C ILE A 134 12.27 0.46 7.42
N GLN A 135 12.69 1.44 6.60
CA GLN A 135 13.67 2.43 7.01
C GLN A 135 13.05 3.56 7.85
N TYR A 136 11.76 3.47 8.21
CA TYR A 136 11.12 4.45 9.07
C TYR A 136 11.90 4.64 10.37
N PHE A 137 12.23 5.90 10.69
CA PHE A 137 13.19 6.23 11.73
C PHE A 137 12.94 5.55 13.08
N PRO A 138 11.71 5.50 13.64
CA PRO A 138 11.46 4.81 14.90
C PRO A 138 11.82 3.33 14.88
N VAL A 139 11.58 2.63 13.77
CA VAL A 139 11.91 1.21 13.61
C VAL A 139 13.44 1.01 13.59
N VAL A 140 14.14 1.82 12.79
CA VAL A 140 15.59 1.76 12.68
C VAL A 140 16.26 2.13 14.01
N TRP A 141 15.71 3.10 14.72
CA TRP A 141 16.21 3.52 16.03
C TRP A 141 16.13 2.40 17.07
N GLU A 142 14.96 1.75 17.21
CA GLU A 142 14.78 0.64 18.14
C GLU A 142 15.72 -0.54 17.82
N LEU A 143 15.89 -0.85 16.53
CA LEU A 143 16.80 -1.90 16.11
C LEU A 143 18.27 -1.55 16.42
N MET A 144 18.73 -0.34 16.05
CA MET A 144 20.15 0.01 16.15
C MET A 144 20.61 0.28 17.59
N PHE A 145 19.77 0.91 18.40
CA PHE A 145 20.19 1.38 19.74
C PHE A 145 19.67 0.51 20.89
N HIS A 146 18.58 -0.24 20.67
CA HIS A 146 18.00 -1.09 21.69
C HIS A 146 18.00 -2.59 21.31
N GLY A 147 18.41 -2.93 20.07
CA GLY A 147 18.41 -4.31 19.58
C GLY A 147 17.00 -4.90 19.51
N ARG A 148 15.95 -4.06 19.36
CA ARG A 148 14.56 -4.48 19.39
C ARG A 148 13.99 -4.58 17.99
N TRP A 149 13.33 -5.71 17.74
CA TRP A 149 12.50 -5.96 16.55
C TRP A 149 11.22 -6.61 17.03
N GLU A 150 10.25 -5.81 17.41
CA GLU A 150 9.02 -6.28 18.03
C GLU A 150 7.85 -6.08 17.08
N TYR A 151 7.17 -7.18 16.75
CA TYR A 151 5.97 -7.12 15.95
C TYR A 151 4.81 -6.50 16.73
N ALA A 152 4.00 -5.70 16.03
CA ALA A 152 2.85 -4.98 16.57
C ALA A 152 1.54 -5.41 15.88
N ASP A 153 0.42 -4.93 16.38
CA ASP A 153 -0.89 -5.20 15.78
C ASP A 153 -1.20 -4.31 14.56
N ALA A 154 -0.39 -3.27 14.33
CA ALA A 154 -0.50 -2.36 13.20
C ALA A 154 0.82 -1.62 12.95
N GLY A 155 0.95 -0.96 11.80
CA GLY A 155 2.09 -0.12 11.43
C GLY A 155 3.17 -0.88 10.67
N VAL A 156 4.40 -0.32 10.62
CA VAL A 156 5.49 -0.86 9.79
C VAL A 156 5.88 -2.30 10.17
N LEU A 157 5.84 -2.64 11.46
CA LEU A 157 6.11 -3.98 11.98
C LEU A 157 4.83 -4.75 12.31
N ASP A 158 3.76 -4.55 11.52
CA ASP A 158 2.56 -5.36 11.69
C ASP A 158 2.89 -6.86 11.58
N LYS A 159 2.40 -7.66 12.52
CA LYS A 159 2.66 -9.11 12.60
C LYS A 159 2.13 -9.90 11.40
N THR A 160 1.27 -9.30 10.58
CA THR A 160 0.76 -9.91 9.35
C THR A 160 1.56 -9.53 8.10
N HIS A 161 2.59 -8.67 8.22
CA HIS A 161 3.49 -8.35 7.12
C HIS A 161 4.42 -9.54 6.82
N LEU A 162 4.39 -10.00 5.59
CA LEU A 162 5.28 -11.05 5.08
C LEU A 162 6.51 -10.47 4.38
N ARG A 163 6.42 -9.22 3.93
CA ARG A 163 7.47 -8.50 3.19
C ARG A 163 7.73 -7.14 3.82
N PHE A 164 9.00 -6.75 3.82
CA PHE A 164 9.45 -5.44 4.30
C PHE A 164 10.16 -4.71 3.17
N PHE A 165 9.79 -3.46 2.94
CA PHE A 165 10.26 -2.70 1.80
C PHE A 165 11.03 -1.45 2.20
N THR A 166 12.03 -1.13 1.39
CA THR A 166 12.65 0.19 1.29
C THR A 166 12.19 0.83 -0.02
N LYS A 167 12.37 2.13 -0.18
CA LYS A 167 12.11 2.81 -1.46
C LYS A 167 12.81 2.13 -2.64
N SER A 168 14.07 1.72 -2.45
CA SER A 168 14.83 1.03 -3.50
C SER A 168 14.25 -0.33 -3.86
N SER A 169 13.82 -1.13 -2.88
CA SER A 169 13.21 -2.44 -3.16
C SER A 169 11.82 -2.32 -3.79
N ILE A 170 11.04 -1.30 -3.42
CA ILE A 170 9.78 -0.97 -4.10
C ILE A 170 10.03 -0.68 -5.59
N LEU A 171 10.97 0.22 -5.90
CA LEU A 171 11.31 0.54 -7.29
C LEU A 171 11.72 -0.70 -8.08
N LYS A 172 12.58 -1.56 -7.50
CA LYS A 172 13.01 -2.81 -8.13
C LYS A 172 11.84 -3.75 -8.39
N MET A 173 10.92 -3.92 -7.43
CA MET A 173 9.74 -4.77 -7.57
C MET A 173 8.86 -4.31 -8.74
N PHE A 174 8.55 -3.02 -8.84
CA PHE A 174 7.76 -2.49 -9.95
C PHE A 174 8.48 -2.62 -11.29
N GLN A 175 9.79 -2.33 -11.34
CA GLN A 175 10.60 -2.46 -12.55
C GLN A 175 10.71 -3.91 -13.03
N SER A 176 10.85 -4.90 -12.13
CA SER A 176 10.91 -6.32 -12.50
C SER A 176 9.63 -6.81 -13.17
N GLU A 177 8.50 -6.19 -12.86
CA GLU A 177 7.21 -6.46 -13.49
C GLU A 177 6.90 -5.54 -14.69
N VAL A 178 7.94 -4.87 -15.22
CA VAL A 178 7.83 -4.01 -16.41
C VAL A 178 6.84 -2.85 -16.19
N TYR A 179 6.91 -2.22 -15.03
CA TYR A 179 6.24 -0.96 -14.75
C TYR A 179 7.23 0.21 -14.83
N SER A 180 6.79 1.33 -15.41
CA SER A 180 7.45 2.62 -15.29
C SER A 180 6.89 3.36 -14.08
N VAL A 181 7.70 3.57 -13.04
CA VAL A 181 7.28 4.34 -11.86
C VAL A 181 7.29 5.83 -12.21
N GLU A 182 6.10 6.44 -12.27
CA GLU A 182 5.94 7.87 -12.56
C GLU A 182 6.23 8.74 -11.34
N SER A 183 5.81 8.26 -10.15
CA SER A 183 6.12 8.93 -8.89
C SER A 183 6.23 7.96 -7.74
N ILE A 184 7.10 8.28 -6.79
CA ILE A 184 7.19 7.65 -5.48
C ILE A 184 7.38 8.73 -4.43
N CYS A 185 6.37 8.94 -3.60
CA CYS A 185 6.30 9.99 -2.60
C CYS A 185 6.20 9.41 -1.20
N GLY A 186 6.98 9.95 -0.26
CA GLY A 186 6.81 9.60 1.14
C GLY A 186 5.52 10.20 1.71
N ILE A 187 4.75 9.41 2.42
CA ILE A 187 3.51 9.81 3.12
C ILE A 187 3.60 9.48 4.61
N ASN A 188 2.68 10.02 5.40
CA ASN A 188 2.63 9.82 6.83
C ASN A 188 3.97 10.17 7.50
N ALA A 189 4.43 11.41 7.21
CA ALA A 189 5.70 11.89 7.73
C ALA A 189 5.65 12.09 9.23
N TYR A 190 6.68 11.62 9.90
CA TYR A 190 6.95 12.02 11.27
C TYR A 190 7.33 13.52 11.28
N SER A 191 6.66 14.33 12.12
CA SER A 191 6.77 15.78 12.06
C SER A 191 8.18 16.34 12.24
N ASP A 192 9.09 15.58 12.87
CA ASP A 192 10.42 16.07 13.25
C ASP A 192 11.51 15.01 13.18
N TRP A 193 11.77 14.31 12.13
CA TRP A 193 13.00 13.49 11.92
C TRP A 193 13.66 12.84 13.17
N CYS A 194 13.08 12.99 14.35
CA CYS A 194 13.70 12.75 15.62
C CYS A 194 12.66 12.23 16.60
N PRO A 195 13.01 11.36 17.54
CA PRO A 195 12.07 10.97 18.60
C PRO A 195 11.36 12.18 19.19
N PRO A 196 10.06 12.08 19.55
CA PRO A 196 9.30 13.21 20.10
C PRO A 196 10.02 13.95 21.22
N ASN A 197 10.78 13.21 22.02
CA ASN A 197 11.52 13.70 23.19
C ASN A 197 12.99 14.00 22.90
N ALA A 198 13.41 14.06 21.64
CA ALA A 198 14.80 14.34 21.32
C ALA A 198 15.21 15.76 21.71
N SER A 199 16.35 15.85 22.38
CA SER A 199 16.94 17.13 22.75
C SER A 199 17.32 17.96 21.52
N ARG A 200 17.38 19.30 21.68
CA ARG A 200 17.81 20.20 20.59
C ARG A 200 19.15 19.80 19.92
N PRO A 201 20.20 19.40 20.68
CA PRO A 201 21.44 18.95 20.06
C PRO A 201 21.27 17.68 19.24
N LEU A 202 20.46 16.72 19.67
CA LEU A 202 20.20 15.49 18.91
C LEU A 202 19.48 15.80 17.58
N ARG A 203 18.50 16.71 17.59
CA ARG A 203 17.84 17.17 16.36
C ARG A 203 18.81 17.84 15.38
N ARG A 204 19.80 18.61 15.88
CA ARG A 204 20.87 19.20 15.05
C ARG A 204 21.79 18.12 14.49
N ALA A 205 22.19 17.13 15.28
CA ALA A 205 23.01 16.02 14.84
C ALA A 205 22.33 15.22 13.71
N TYR A 206 21.03 14.99 13.80
CA TYR A 206 20.25 14.36 12.74
C TYR A 206 20.25 15.15 11.44
N LYS A 207 19.99 16.46 11.51
CA LYS A 207 20.03 17.33 10.33
C LYS A 207 21.41 17.32 9.67
N LEU A 208 22.47 17.35 10.48
CA LEU A 208 23.84 17.28 9.99
C LEU A 208 24.15 15.92 9.38
N ALA A 209 23.76 14.80 10.03
CA ALA A 209 23.95 13.45 9.51
C ALA A 209 23.24 13.27 8.15
N ASN A 210 22.01 13.79 8.02
CA ASN A 210 21.28 13.75 6.76
C ASN A 210 21.98 14.58 5.67
N ALA A 211 22.46 15.76 6.01
CA ALA A 211 23.21 16.60 5.06
C ALA A 211 24.53 15.92 4.62
N LEU A 212 25.28 15.35 5.57
CA LEU A 212 26.51 14.60 5.30
C LEU A 212 26.28 13.32 4.47
N SER A 213 25.11 12.69 4.62
CA SER A 213 24.71 11.50 3.85
C SER A 213 24.22 11.83 2.44
N LEU A 214 24.29 13.09 2.00
CA LEU A 214 23.72 13.56 0.74
C LEU A 214 22.22 13.24 0.62
N GLY A 215 21.48 13.32 1.74
CA GLY A 215 20.06 13.08 1.79
C GLY A 215 19.63 11.61 1.79
N LYS A 216 20.58 10.65 1.92
CA LYS A 216 20.24 9.21 1.97
C LYS A 216 19.31 8.84 3.12
N PHE A 217 19.29 9.63 4.19
CA PHE A 217 18.36 9.44 5.32
C PHE A 217 17.05 10.22 5.17
N ALA A 218 16.88 10.95 4.05
CA ALA A 218 15.70 11.79 3.82
C ALA A 218 14.38 11.01 3.87
N ASP A 219 14.41 9.76 3.42
CA ASP A 219 13.23 8.90 3.36
C ASP A 219 12.84 8.28 4.72
N MET A 220 13.73 8.31 5.72
CA MET A 220 13.49 7.72 7.05
C MET A 220 12.38 8.43 7.85
N LYS A 221 12.01 9.65 7.48
CA LYS A 221 10.91 10.39 8.12
C LYS A 221 9.53 9.87 7.72
N PHE A 222 9.42 9.14 6.61
CA PHE A 222 8.16 8.67 6.09
C PHE A 222 7.87 7.24 6.55
N GLN A 223 6.67 7.06 7.09
CA GLN A 223 6.21 5.74 7.50
C GLN A 223 5.92 4.84 6.30
N GLN A 224 5.50 5.44 5.19
CA GLN A 224 5.08 4.72 3.99
C GLN A 224 5.47 5.50 2.73
N PHE A 225 5.44 4.81 1.59
CA PHE A 225 5.55 5.41 0.27
C PHE A 225 4.26 5.20 -0.51
N ALA A 226 3.77 6.27 -1.13
CA ALA A 226 2.77 6.20 -2.20
C ALA A 226 3.49 6.12 -3.54
N VAL A 227 3.10 5.14 -4.35
CA VAL A 227 3.67 4.85 -5.68
C VAL A 227 2.58 5.02 -6.72
N VAL A 228 2.92 5.65 -7.85
CA VAL A 228 2.11 5.66 -9.07
C VAL A 228 2.96 5.10 -10.20
N ALA A 229 2.49 4.05 -10.84
CA ALA A 229 3.23 3.37 -11.89
C ALA A 229 2.33 3.00 -13.08
N LYS A 230 2.85 3.14 -14.28
CA LYS A 230 2.21 2.71 -15.53
C LYS A 230 2.80 1.40 -16.01
N ALA A 231 1.96 0.54 -16.58
CA ALA A 231 2.46 -0.56 -17.36
C ALA A 231 3.33 -0.02 -18.53
N ALA A 232 4.59 -0.43 -18.58
CA ALA A 232 5.41 -0.08 -19.73
C ALA A 232 4.87 -0.83 -20.98
N PRO A 233 4.95 -0.23 -22.18
CA PRO A 233 4.59 -0.93 -23.39
C PRO A 233 5.44 -2.22 -23.49
N PRO A 234 4.89 -3.29 -24.08
CA PRO A 234 5.70 -4.48 -24.38
C PRO A 234 6.88 -4.07 -25.27
N LEU A 235 8.07 -4.60 -24.95
CA LEU A 235 9.29 -4.43 -25.75
C LEU A 235 9.14 -5.05 -27.13
#